data_35280dafe6d3b9ede62a01fa5bedb855
#
_entry.id   35280dafe6d3b9ede62a01fa5bedb855
#
_cell.length_a   1.000
_cell.length_b   1.000
_cell.length_c   1.000
_cell.angle_alpha   90.00
_cell.angle_beta   90.00
_cell.angle_gamma   90.00
#
_symmetry.space_group_name_H-M   'P 1'
#
loop_
_entity.id
_entity.type
_entity.pdbx_description
1 polymer ?
#
loop_
_entity_poly.entity_id
_entity_poly.type
_entity_poly.pdbx_seq_one_letter_code
_entity_poly.pdbx_strand_id
1 'polypeptide(L)'
;VAAMFGLACEIYMGEEDVRRQELNVFRMRLLGAEVKPVSSGSKTLKDATNEALRDWVTNVKSTYYIIGSVVGPHPYPTMVRNFQSVIGKETMEQLPNLPDWVIACVGGGSNAMGIFHAFVPHPEVRLVGVEAAGEGLSTNKHAAALTKGTRGVLHGSLSYILHDEDGQILPAHSVSAGLDYPGVGPEHSCLKDSGRAQYTTVTDDEALEAFCSLCHLEGIIPALESAHALAYGMKLAPRRPKDETIVVCLSGRGDKDVQQVADILASNRSRRESH
;
A
#
# COMPACT_ATOMS: atom_id res chain seq x y z
N VAL A 1 19.96 -6.55 3.17
CA VAL A 1 20.38 -6.63 4.59
C VAL A 1 20.81 -8.06 4.89
N ALA A 2 19.98 -9.10 4.69
CA ALA A 2 20.35 -10.48 4.97
C ALA A 2 21.65 -10.90 4.26
N ALA A 3 21.77 -10.62 2.95
CA ALA A 3 23.00 -10.88 2.20
C ALA A 3 24.23 -10.17 2.81
N MET A 4 24.07 -8.91 3.24
CA MET A 4 25.14 -8.13 3.85
C MET A 4 25.65 -8.74 5.17
N PHE A 5 24.75 -9.37 5.95
CA PHE A 5 25.08 -10.00 7.22
C PHE A 5 25.30 -11.52 7.12
N GLY A 6 25.27 -12.09 5.91
CA GLY A 6 25.45 -13.54 5.72
C GLY A 6 24.31 -14.39 6.32
N LEU A 7 23.10 -13.83 6.41
CA LEU A 7 21.93 -14.52 6.92
C LEU A 7 21.15 -15.18 5.80
N ALA A 8 20.60 -16.38 6.06
CA ALA A 8 19.61 -16.97 5.17
C ALA A 8 18.35 -16.08 5.12
N CYS A 9 17.74 -15.98 3.95
CA CYS A 9 16.54 -15.17 3.74
C CYS A 9 15.55 -15.92 2.88
N GLU A 10 14.37 -16.17 3.42
CA GLU A 10 13.24 -16.77 2.72
C GLU A 10 12.13 -15.71 2.56
N ILE A 11 11.58 -15.60 1.35
CA ILE A 11 10.55 -14.63 1.01
C ILE A 11 9.34 -15.38 0.48
N TYR A 12 8.24 -15.32 1.21
CA TYR A 12 6.95 -15.85 0.78
C TYR A 12 6.25 -14.82 -0.09
N MET A 13 5.79 -15.24 -1.27
CA MET A 13 5.15 -14.36 -2.24
C MET A 13 4.04 -15.09 -2.95
N GLY A 14 2.87 -14.49 -3.09
CA GLY A 14 1.79 -15.11 -3.85
C GLY A 14 2.22 -15.36 -5.29
N GLU A 15 1.80 -16.50 -5.87
CA GLU A 15 2.19 -16.89 -7.24
C GLU A 15 1.79 -15.82 -8.26
N GLU A 16 0.64 -15.15 -8.07
CA GLU A 16 0.21 -14.03 -8.90
C GLU A 16 1.12 -12.80 -8.74
N ASP A 17 1.57 -12.52 -7.51
CA ASP A 17 2.49 -11.42 -7.23
C ASP A 17 3.90 -11.70 -7.74
N VAL A 18 4.34 -12.97 -7.73
CA VAL A 18 5.61 -13.39 -8.37
C VAL A 18 5.60 -13.00 -9.85
N ARG A 19 4.48 -13.23 -10.53
CA ARG A 19 4.29 -12.87 -11.94
C ARG A 19 4.26 -11.36 -12.15
N ARG A 20 3.44 -10.64 -11.35
CA ARG A 20 3.28 -9.16 -11.44
C ARG A 20 4.56 -8.39 -11.11
N GLN A 21 5.42 -8.96 -10.26
CA GLN A 21 6.63 -8.32 -9.75
C GLN A 21 7.91 -9.08 -10.11
N GLU A 22 7.97 -9.65 -11.32
CA GLU A 22 9.07 -10.49 -11.78
C GLU A 22 10.45 -9.82 -11.63
N LEU A 23 10.55 -8.52 -11.90
CA LEU A 23 11.78 -7.76 -11.71
C LEU A 23 12.25 -7.73 -10.25
N ASN A 24 11.32 -7.60 -9.30
CA ASN A 24 11.65 -7.65 -7.88
C ASN A 24 12.05 -9.06 -7.45
N VAL A 25 11.38 -10.09 -7.96
CA VAL A 25 11.73 -11.50 -7.72
C VAL A 25 13.15 -11.78 -8.21
N PHE A 26 13.50 -11.30 -9.40
CA PHE A 26 14.86 -11.41 -9.93
C PHE A 26 15.89 -10.73 -9.00
N ARG A 27 15.61 -9.51 -8.54
CA ARG A 27 16.47 -8.79 -7.59
C ARG A 27 16.64 -9.54 -6.26
N MET A 28 15.57 -10.12 -5.71
CA MET A 28 15.62 -10.91 -4.48
C MET A 28 16.54 -12.12 -4.65
N ARG A 29 16.38 -12.88 -5.75
CA ARG A 29 17.21 -14.04 -6.07
C ARG A 29 18.67 -13.66 -6.31
N LEU A 30 18.90 -12.55 -7.03
CA LEU A 30 20.26 -12.03 -7.27
C LEU A 30 20.98 -11.69 -5.96
N LEU A 31 20.25 -11.24 -4.95
CA LEU A 31 20.76 -10.95 -3.61
C LEU A 31 20.85 -12.20 -2.70
N GLY A 32 20.60 -13.39 -3.25
CA GLY A 32 20.74 -14.66 -2.53
C GLY A 32 19.53 -15.06 -1.68
N ALA A 33 18.38 -14.38 -1.79
CA ALA A 33 17.18 -14.80 -1.11
C ALA A 33 16.48 -15.95 -1.86
N GLU A 34 15.86 -16.85 -1.11
CA GLU A 34 14.95 -17.86 -1.64
C GLU A 34 13.54 -17.29 -1.72
N VAL A 35 12.95 -17.24 -2.91
CA VAL A 35 11.55 -16.81 -3.11
C VAL A 35 10.67 -18.05 -3.21
N LYS A 36 9.76 -18.21 -2.25
CA LYS A 36 8.80 -19.32 -2.14
C LYS A 36 7.43 -18.87 -2.65
N PRO A 37 7.02 -19.31 -3.86
CA PRO A 37 5.70 -19.00 -4.38
C PRO A 37 4.60 -19.69 -3.56
N VAL A 38 3.55 -18.95 -3.22
CA VAL A 38 2.36 -19.47 -2.53
C VAL A 38 1.22 -19.60 -3.54
N SER A 39 0.82 -20.85 -3.77
CA SER A 39 -0.20 -21.22 -4.77
C SER A 39 -1.59 -21.45 -4.17
N SER A 40 -1.74 -21.35 -2.84
CA SER A 40 -3.00 -21.50 -2.13
C SER A 40 -3.82 -20.20 -2.11
N GLY A 41 -5.13 -20.31 -1.94
CA GLY A 41 -6.05 -19.19 -1.80
C GLY A 41 -6.10 -18.29 -3.03
N SER A 42 -6.07 -16.98 -2.82
CA SER A 42 -6.04 -15.95 -3.88
C SER A 42 -4.68 -15.82 -4.56
N LYS A 43 -3.64 -16.50 -4.07
CA LYS A 43 -2.27 -16.44 -4.58
C LYS A 43 -1.65 -15.04 -4.53
N THR A 44 -2.09 -14.21 -3.57
CA THR A 44 -1.65 -12.83 -3.38
C THR A 44 -1.06 -12.63 -1.98
N LEU A 45 -0.76 -11.37 -1.63
CA LEU A 45 -0.11 -10.96 -0.39
C LEU A 45 -0.73 -11.56 0.88
N LYS A 46 -2.06 -11.70 0.95
CA LYS A 46 -2.76 -12.28 2.13
C LYS A 46 -2.28 -13.72 2.39
N ASP A 47 -2.25 -14.54 1.36
CA ASP A 47 -1.89 -15.96 1.51
C ASP A 47 -0.38 -16.14 1.75
N ALA A 48 0.44 -15.29 1.11
CA ALA A 48 1.88 -15.23 1.39
C ALA A 48 2.16 -14.89 2.86
N THR A 49 1.43 -13.93 3.43
CA THR A 49 1.54 -13.57 4.85
C THR A 49 1.14 -14.73 5.75
N ASN A 50 0.09 -15.47 5.42
CA ASN A 50 -0.31 -16.66 6.17
C ASN A 50 0.79 -17.73 6.19
N GLU A 51 1.42 -18.02 5.06
CA GLU A 51 2.49 -19.00 4.98
C GLU A 51 3.74 -18.54 5.74
N ALA A 52 4.13 -17.29 5.60
CA ALA A 52 5.25 -16.71 6.35
C ALA A 52 5.04 -16.81 7.88
N LEU A 53 3.82 -16.53 8.35
CA LEU A 53 3.47 -16.66 9.76
C LEU A 53 3.51 -18.12 10.23
N ARG A 54 3.02 -19.08 9.44
CA ARG A 54 3.07 -20.51 9.76
C ARG A 54 4.51 -20.99 9.87
N ASP A 55 5.36 -20.64 8.90
CA ASP A 55 6.78 -21.00 8.93
C ASP A 55 7.47 -20.40 10.15
N TRP A 56 7.27 -19.09 10.39
CA TRP A 56 7.86 -18.43 11.53
C TRP A 56 7.47 -19.06 12.88
N VAL A 57 6.18 -19.35 13.10
CA VAL A 57 5.71 -19.99 14.34
C VAL A 57 6.32 -21.38 14.51
N THR A 58 6.47 -22.12 13.42
CA THR A 58 7.09 -23.45 13.43
C THR A 58 8.58 -23.38 13.78
N ASN A 59 9.27 -22.36 13.27
CA ASN A 59 10.71 -22.20 13.37
C ASN A 59 11.15 -21.04 14.29
N VAL A 60 10.31 -20.62 15.22
CA VAL A 60 10.49 -19.41 16.04
C VAL A 60 11.82 -19.34 16.81
N LYS A 61 12.44 -20.47 17.11
CA LYS A 61 13.72 -20.54 17.84
C LYS A 61 14.93 -20.13 16.99
N SER A 62 14.83 -20.24 15.67
CA SER A 62 15.95 -20.02 14.73
C SER A 62 15.64 -19.01 13.65
N THR A 63 14.39 -18.56 13.56
CA THR A 63 13.92 -17.69 12.48
C THR A 63 13.29 -16.43 13.05
N TYR A 64 13.65 -15.30 12.48
CA TYR A 64 13.04 -14.00 12.78
C TYR A 64 12.13 -13.57 11.63
N TYR A 65 10.87 -13.25 11.94
CA TYR A 65 9.91 -12.75 10.95
C TYR A 65 10.04 -11.25 10.79
N ILE A 66 10.34 -10.81 9.56
CA ILE A 66 10.40 -9.39 9.20
C ILE A 66 9.13 -9.04 8.43
N ILE A 67 8.13 -8.50 9.13
CA ILE A 67 6.94 -7.97 8.47
C ILE A 67 7.23 -6.56 7.93
N GLY A 68 6.85 -6.31 6.68
CA GLY A 68 7.13 -5.03 5.98
C GLY A 68 6.02 -3.98 6.10
N SER A 69 4.98 -4.23 6.91
CA SER A 69 3.84 -3.32 7.04
C SER A 69 3.41 -3.13 8.50
N VAL A 70 2.52 -2.15 8.75
CA VAL A 70 1.94 -1.84 10.06
C VAL A 70 0.76 -2.75 10.42
N VAL A 71 0.73 -3.97 9.87
CA VAL A 71 -0.27 -5.01 10.14
C VAL A 71 0.27 -6.06 11.11
N GLY A 72 -0.58 -6.95 11.57
CA GLY A 72 -0.17 -8.02 12.48
C GLY A 72 -0.28 -7.65 13.96
N PRO A 73 0.08 -8.59 14.86
CA PRO A 73 -0.05 -8.38 16.30
C PRO A 73 0.98 -7.40 16.84
N HIS A 74 0.72 -6.85 18.03
CA HIS A 74 1.75 -6.10 18.75
C HIS A 74 3.00 -6.98 18.98
N PRO A 75 4.24 -6.48 18.80
CA PRO A 75 4.60 -5.06 18.60
C PRO A 75 4.82 -4.64 17.13
N TYR A 76 4.53 -5.49 16.15
CA TYR A 76 4.88 -5.21 14.75
C TYR A 76 4.35 -3.87 14.21
N PRO A 77 3.08 -3.50 14.38
CA PRO A 77 2.60 -2.21 13.89
C PRO A 77 3.38 -1.02 14.45
N THR A 78 3.70 -1.05 15.75
CA THR A 78 4.48 -0.03 16.43
C THR A 78 5.92 0.03 15.93
N MET A 79 6.57 -1.12 15.76
CA MET A 79 7.95 -1.20 15.25
C MET A 79 8.05 -0.63 13.85
N VAL A 80 7.19 -1.08 12.93
CA VAL A 80 7.19 -0.62 11.54
C VAL A 80 6.86 0.86 11.46
N ARG A 81 5.85 1.34 12.18
CA ARG A 81 5.55 2.77 12.29
C ARG A 81 6.77 3.57 12.72
N ASN A 82 7.46 3.15 13.79
CA ASN A 82 8.61 3.87 14.31
C ASN A 82 9.76 3.96 13.30
N PHE A 83 10.04 2.88 12.57
CA PHE A 83 11.03 2.90 11.50
C PHE A 83 10.60 3.78 10.32
N GLN A 84 9.33 3.73 9.93
CA GLN A 84 8.79 4.55 8.84
C GLN A 84 8.57 6.01 9.22
N SER A 85 8.54 6.35 10.51
CA SER A 85 8.26 7.72 10.98
C SER A 85 9.31 8.75 10.56
N VAL A 86 10.48 8.31 10.08
CA VAL A 86 11.48 9.18 9.45
C VAL A 86 10.88 9.98 8.29
N ILE A 87 9.94 9.40 7.52
CA ILE A 87 9.25 10.08 6.41
C ILE A 87 8.58 11.37 6.90
N GLY A 88 7.76 11.26 7.94
CA GLY A 88 7.04 12.43 8.47
C GLY A 88 7.96 13.44 9.17
N LYS A 89 8.99 12.98 9.88
CA LYS A 89 9.97 13.86 10.53
C LYS A 89 10.74 14.69 9.51
N GLU A 90 11.30 14.05 8.48
CA GLU A 90 12.02 14.75 7.42
C GLU A 90 11.10 15.68 6.61
N THR A 91 9.83 15.29 6.40
CA THR A 91 8.84 16.17 5.77
C THR A 91 8.64 17.44 6.58
N MET A 92 8.50 17.36 7.90
CA MET A 92 8.38 18.54 8.76
C MET A 92 9.62 19.43 8.76
N GLU A 93 10.82 18.84 8.70
CA GLU A 93 12.09 19.56 8.64
C GLU A 93 12.30 20.28 7.30
N GLN A 94 11.80 19.72 6.20
CA GLN A 94 11.94 20.26 4.85
C GLN A 94 10.92 21.37 4.52
N LEU A 95 9.80 21.39 5.23
CA LEU A 95 8.74 22.38 4.99
C LEU A 95 8.97 23.63 5.84
N PRO A 96 8.75 24.84 5.28
CA PRO A 96 8.88 26.08 6.04
C PRO A 96 7.77 26.26 7.10
N ASN A 97 6.60 25.64 6.88
CA ASN A 97 5.44 25.65 7.76
C ASN A 97 4.75 24.29 7.72
N LEU A 98 3.85 24.02 8.66
CA LEU A 98 3.00 22.85 8.61
C LEU A 98 2.14 22.87 7.34
N PRO A 99 1.97 21.74 6.64
CA PRO A 99 1.10 21.67 5.47
C PRO A 99 -0.37 21.65 5.89
N ASP A 100 -1.27 22.06 5.00
CA ASP A 100 -2.71 21.95 5.21
C ASP A 100 -3.20 20.51 5.02
N TRP A 101 -2.55 19.77 4.10
CA TRP A 101 -2.93 18.42 3.73
C TRP A 101 -1.72 17.50 3.63
N VAL A 102 -1.87 16.29 4.15
CA VAL A 102 -0.93 15.19 3.95
C VAL A 102 -1.71 13.99 3.39
N ILE A 103 -1.33 13.56 2.20
CA ILE A 103 -2.02 12.50 1.44
C ILE A 103 -1.05 11.33 1.23
N ALA A 104 -1.50 10.12 1.52
CA ALA A 104 -0.72 8.89 1.29
C ALA A 104 -1.60 7.72 0.87
N CYS A 105 -1.08 6.82 0.04
CA CYS A 105 -1.79 5.59 -0.32
C CYS A 105 -1.81 4.60 0.86
N VAL A 106 -2.88 3.80 0.93
CA VAL A 106 -3.12 2.85 2.01
C VAL A 106 -3.50 1.48 1.45
N GLY A 107 -2.58 0.51 1.60
CA GLY A 107 -2.86 -0.92 1.56
C GLY A 107 -2.79 -1.43 2.99
N GLY A 108 -1.71 -2.10 3.41
CA GLY A 108 -1.42 -2.31 4.84
C GLY A 108 -1.18 -1.00 5.59
N GLY A 109 -0.66 0.03 4.91
CA GLY A 109 -0.61 1.41 5.38
C GLY A 109 0.71 1.86 6.01
N SER A 110 1.83 1.17 5.77
CA SER A 110 3.11 1.53 6.43
C SER A 110 3.66 2.89 6.01
N ASN A 111 3.64 3.23 4.72
CA ASN A 111 4.08 4.55 4.25
C ASN A 111 3.19 5.67 4.80
N ALA A 112 1.88 5.47 4.79
CA ALA A 112 0.91 6.43 5.31
C ALA A 112 1.09 6.65 6.81
N MET A 113 1.28 5.58 7.59
CA MET A 113 1.55 5.69 9.02
C MET A 113 2.89 6.39 9.28
N GLY A 114 3.89 6.11 8.43
CA GLY A 114 5.21 6.75 8.52
C GLY A 114 5.15 8.27 8.38
N ILE A 115 4.39 8.77 7.39
CA ILE A 115 4.23 10.21 7.22
C ILE A 115 3.21 10.79 8.22
N PHE A 116 2.07 10.13 8.45
CA PHE A 116 1.00 10.65 9.32
C PHE A 116 1.44 10.81 10.77
N HIS A 117 2.27 9.88 11.27
CA HIS A 117 2.64 9.85 12.69
C HIS A 117 3.19 11.18 13.21
N ALA A 118 4.00 11.88 12.41
CA ALA A 118 4.54 13.18 12.77
C ALA A 118 3.45 14.27 12.87
N PHE A 119 2.39 14.15 12.07
CA PHE A 119 1.32 15.13 11.98
C PHE A 119 0.08 14.78 12.83
N VAL A 120 0.01 13.58 13.44
CA VAL A 120 -1.11 13.21 14.33
C VAL A 120 -1.32 14.23 15.46
N PRO A 121 -0.28 14.80 16.12
CA PRO A 121 -0.45 15.81 17.15
C PRO A 121 -0.92 17.19 16.65
N HIS A 122 -1.00 17.41 15.33
CA HIS A 122 -1.31 18.67 14.69
C HIS A 122 -2.71 18.61 14.05
N PRO A 123 -3.80 18.93 14.81
CA PRO A 123 -5.18 18.80 14.32
C PRO A 123 -5.51 19.73 13.14
N GLU A 124 -4.75 20.81 12.95
CA GLU A 124 -4.84 21.73 11.82
C GLU A 124 -4.42 21.08 10.50
N VAL A 125 -3.56 20.06 10.53
CA VAL A 125 -3.12 19.29 9.35
C VAL A 125 -4.14 18.19 9.04
N ARG A 126 -4.71 18.19 7.85
CA ARG A 126 -5.66 17.18 7.39
C ARG A 126 -4.91 15.98 6.82
N LEU A 127 -5.16 14.80 7.40
CA LEU A 127 -4.57 13.53 6.98
C LEU A 127 -5.56 12.76 6.11
N VAL A 128 -5.13 12.36 4.90
CA VAL A 128 -5.98 11.61 3.97
C VAL A 128 -5.28 10.35 3.49
N GLY A 129 -5.83 9.20 3.87
CA GLY A 129 -5.44 7.90 3.35
C GLY A 129 -6.24 7.55 2.09
N VAL A 130 -5.56 7.11 1.04
CA VAL A 130 -6.17 6.76 -0.24
C VAL A 130 -6.06 5.27 -0.49
N GLU A 131 -7.20 4.59 -0.50
CA GLU A 131 -7.33 3.16 -0.76
C GLU A 131 -7.61 2.89 -2.25
N ALA A 132 -7.37 1.65 -2.70
CA ALA A 132 -7.67 1.25 -4.06
C ALA A 132 -9.16 0.89 -4.21
N ALA A 133 -9.88 1.65 -5.04
CA ALA A 133 -11.23 1.32 -5.47
C ALA A 133 -11.23 0.25 -6.60
N GLY A 134 -10.07 -0.14 -7.13
CA GLY A 134 -9.97 -1.14 -8.17
C GLY A 134 -10.82 -0.79 -9.40
N GLU A 135 -11.68 -1.71 -9.81
CA GLU A 135 -12.65 -1.51 -10.89
C GLU A 135 -13.91 -0.74 -10.43
N GLY A 136 -13.94 -0.25 -9.20
CA GLY A 136 -15.04 0.54 -8.61
C GLY A 136 -15.65 -0.12 -7.36
N LEU A 137 -16.08 0.72 -6.39
CA LEU A 137 -16.63 0.26 -5.11
C LEU A 137 -17.97 -0.47 -5.21
N SER A 138 -18.66 -0.38 -6.34
CA SER A 138 -19.88 -1.13 -6.63
C SER A 138 -19.61 -2.54 -7.17
N THR A 139 -18.37 -2.83 -7.49
CA THR A 139 -17.90 -4.16 -7.90
C THR A 139 -17.34 -4.91 -6.70
N ASN A 140 -17.09 -6.21 -6.86
CA ASN A 140 -16.34 -6.99 -5.85
C ASN A 140 -14.82 -6.93 -6.09
N LYS A 141 -14.35 -6.00 -6.92
CA LYS A 141 -12.95 -5.85 -7.31
C LYS A 141 -12.39 -4.53 -6.80
N HIS A 142 -12.16 -4.44 -5.50
CA HIS A 142 -11.52 -3.32 -4.81
C HIS A 142 -10.75 -3.80 -3.57
N ALA A 143 -9.90 -2.95 -3.00
CA ALA A 143 -9.14 -3.22 -1.77
C ALA A 143 -9.41 -2.14 -0.69
N ALA A 144 -10.60 -1.57 -0.67
CA ALA A 144 -10.98 -0.46 0.17
C ALA A 144 -11.49 -0.93 1.56
N ALA A 145 -10.61 -1.48 2.39
CA ALA A 145 -10.96 -2.07 3.68
C ALA A 145 -11.52 -1.04 4.68
N LEU A 146 -10.96 0.16 4.74
CA LEU A 146 -11.46 1.23 5.61
C LEU A 146 -12.79 1.81 5.11
N THR A 147 -12.97 1.92 3.79
CA THR A 147 -14.17 2.54 3.20
C THR A 147 -15.35 1.58 3.16
N LYS A 148 -15.15 0.30 2.88
CA LYS A 148 -16.19 -0.71 2.65
C LYS A 148 -16.20 -1.86 3.65
N GLY A 149 -15.07 -2.15 4.28
CA GLY A 149 -14.95 -3.24 5.23
C GLY A 149 -15.58 -2.95 6.57
N THR A 150 -15.61 -3.95 7.41
CA THR A 150 -16.07 -3.91 8.80
C THR A 150 -14.99 -4.40 9.75
N ARG A 151 -15.18 -4.23 11.04
CA ARG A 151 -14.20 -4.67 12.04
C ARG A 151 -14.11 -6.19 12.09
N GLY A 152 -12.89 -6.70 12.06
CA GLY A 152 -12.60 -8.14 12.15
C GLY A 152 -11.14 -8.40 12.45
N VAL A 153 -10.78 -9.67 12.61
CA VAL A 153 -9.41 -10.09 12.94
C VAL A 153 -8.76 -10.72 11.72
N LEU A 154 -7.62 -10.18 11.33
CA LEU A 154 -6.77 -10.73 10.27
C LEU A 154 -5.31 -10.64 10.70
N HIS A 155 -4.51 -11.69 10.43
CA HIS A 155 -3.08 -11.75 10.75
C HIS A 155 -2.75 -11.37 12.22
N GLY A 156 -3.66 -11.67 13.16
CA GLY A 156 -3.45 -11.45 14.59
C GLY A 156 -3.71 -10.02 15.09
N SER A 157 -4.36 -9.17 14.31
CA SER A 157 -4.80 -7.85 14.74
C SER A 157 -6.27 -7.58 14.43
N LEU A 158 -6.92 -6.81 15.31
CA LEU A 158 -8.26 -6.26 15.08
C LEU A 158 -8.16 -4.99 14.24
N SER A 159 -8.80 -4.99 13.07
CA SER A 159 -8.80 -3.85 12.16
C SER A 159 -10.05 -3.85 11.27
N TYR A 160 -10.14 -2.91 10.33
CA TYR A 160 -11.12 -3.00 9.24
C TYR A 160 -10.63 -4.01 8.20
N ILE A 161 -11.51 -4.94 7.80
CA ILE A 161 -11.21 -5.99 6.82
C ILE A 161 -12.39 -6.18 5.86
N LEU A 162 -12.08 -6.67 4.67
CA LEU A 162 -13.09 -7.11 3.71
C LEU A 162 -13.42 -8.57 4.01
N HIS A 163 -14.62 -8.82 4.51
CA HIS A 163 -15.15 -10.17 4.80
C HIS A 163 -16.65 -10.22 4.56
N ASP A 164 -17.18 -11.42 4.37
CA ASP A 164 -18.60 -11.69 4.25
C ASP A 164 -19.27 -11.82 5.64
N GLU A 165 -20.57 -12.15 5.64
CA GLU A 165 -21.37 -12.31 6.85
C GLU A 165 -20.92 -13.50 7.72
N ASP A 166 -20.27 -14.50 7.10
CA ASP A 166 -19.71 -15.66 7.78
C ASP A 166 -18.27 -15.40 8.30
N GLY A 167 -17.73 -14.20 8.08
CA GLY A 167 -16.39 -13.80 8.50
C GLY A 167 -15.28 -14.30 7.56
N GLN A 168 -15.62 -14.83 6.38
CA GLN A 168 -14.64 -15.25 5.39
C GLN A 168 -14.05 -14.03 4.68
N ILE A 169 -12.73 -13.99 4.57
CA ILE A 169 -12.02 -12.90 3.90
C ILE A 169 -12.36 -12.88 2.41
N LEU A 170 -12.88 -11.76 1.96
CA LEU A 170 -13.16 -11.52 0.56
C LEU A 170 -11.87 -11.23 -0.21
N PRO A 171 -11.77 -11.66 -1.48
CA PRO A 171 -10.67 -11.27 -2.36
C PRO A 171 -10.58 -9.75 -2.48
N ALA A 172 -9.37 -9.22 -2.39
CA ALA A 172 -9.11 -7.83 -2.74
C ALA A 172 -8.70 -7.71 -4.21
N HIS A 173 -8.75 -6.50 -4.76
CA HIS A 173 -8.24 -6.21 -6.08
C HIS A 173 -7.70 -4.79 -6.17
N SER A 174 -6.54 -4.65 -6.80
CA SER A 174 -5.93 -3.38 -7.22
C SER A 174 -5.00 -3.64 -8.40
N VAL A 175 -4.89 -2.67 -9.30
CA VAL A 175 -3.83 -2.64 -10.31
C VAL A 175 -2.45 -2.63 -9.67
N SER A 176 -2.34 -2.11 -8.46
CA SER A 176 -1.12 -2.09 -7.67
C SER A 176 -1.05 -3.30 -6.73
N ALA A 177 -0.02 -4.14 -6.88
CA ALA A 177 0.18 -5.30 -6.03
C ALA A 177 0.34 -4.94 -4.55
N GLY A 178 0.94 -3.79 -4.23
CA GLY A 178 1.14 -3.33 -2.84
C GLY A 178 -0.13 -2.81 -2.16
N LEU A 179 -1.21 -2.53 -2.92
CA LEU A 179 -2.52 -2.17 -2.37
C LEU A 179 -3.53 -3.31 -2.42
N ASP A 180 -3.20 -4.45 -3.04
CA ASP A 180 -4.05 -5.63 -3.17
C ASP A 180 -4.06 -6.43 -1.85
N TYR A 181 -4.71 -5.87 -0.83
CA TYR A 181 -4.78 -6.44 0.51
C TYR A 181 -6.15 -6.19 1.14
N PRO A 182 -6.82 -7.23 1.70
CA PRO A 182 -8.18 -7.12 2.21
C PRO A 182 -8.31 -6.54 3.61
N GLY A 183 -7.27 -6.00 4.17
CA GLY A 183 -7.22 -5.43 5.51
C GLY A 183 -6.37 -4.16 5.57
N VAL A 184 -6.13 -3.68 6.79
CA VAL A 184 -5.33 -2.48 7.05
C VAL A 184 -4.69 -2.56 8.43
N GLY A 185 -3.67 -1.75 8.68
CA GLY A 185 -3.06 -1.64 9.99
C GLY A 185 -4.04 -1.15 11.07
N PRO A 186 -3.99 -1.69 12.30
CA PRO A 186 -4.93 -1.34 13.38
C PRO A 186 -4.85 0.14 13.77
N GLU A 187 -3.72 0.79 13.63
CA GLU A 187 -3.57 2.22 13.94
C GLU A 187 -4.34 3.10 12.93
N HIS A 188 -4.42 2.70 11.65
CA HIS A 188 -5.29 3.36 10.68
C HIS A 188 -6.76 3.24 11.04
N SER A 189 -7.17 2.07 11.55
CA SER A 189 -8.53 1.86 12.05
C SER A 189 -8.85 2.80 13.21
N CYS A 190 -7.90 2.98 14.13
CA CYS A 190 -8.02 3.92 15.24
C CYS A 190 -8.09 5.39 14.76
N LEU A 191 -7.26 5.79 13.79
CA LEU A 191 -7.27 7.14 13.23
C LEU A 191 -8.59 7.44 12.49
N LYS A 192 -9.19 6.44 11.84
CA LYS A 192 -10.52 6.55 11.23
C LYS A 192 -11.59 6.74 12.31
N ASP A 193 -11.64 5.85 13.30
CA ASP A 193 -12.67 5.84 14.32
C ASP A 193 -12.65 7.09 15.20
N SER A 194 -11.45 7.65 15.45
CA SER A 194 -11.28 8.93 16.16
C SER A 194 -11.56 10.16 15.30
N GLY A 195 -11.75 10.00 13.99
CA GLY A 195 -11.90 11.12 13.06
C GLY A 195 -10.61 11.91 12.80
N ARG A 196 -9.44 11.39 13.25
CA ARG A 196 -8.17 12.09 13.06
C ARG A 196 -7.67 12.04 11.62
N ALA A 197 -7.93 10.97 10.90
CA ALA A 197 -7.64 10.84 9.48
C ALA A 197 -8.91 10.50 8.69
N GLN A 198 -8.99 11.03 7.47
CA GLN A 198 -10.02 10.70 6.51
C GLN A 198 -9.49 9.62 5.55
N TYR A 199 -10.40 8.77 5.07
CA TYR A 199 -10.05 7.75 4.09
C TYR A 199 -10.97 7.86 2.87
N THR A 200 -10.38 7.78 1.72
CA THR A 200 -11.05 7.89 0.42
C THR A 200 -10.49 6.85 -0.54
N THR A 201 -11.03 6.80 -1.74
CA THR A 201 -10.66 5.79 -2.73
C THR A 201 -10.37 6.40 -4.09
N VAL A 202 -9.53 5.70 -4.87
CA VAL A 202 -9.18 6.00 -6.25
C VAL A 202 -9.27 4.70 -7.06
N THR A 203 -9.83 4.77 -8.26
CA THR A 203 -9.92 3.63 -9.17
C THR A 203 -8.58 3.34 -9.87
N ASP A 204 -8.46 2.15 -10.45
CA ASP A 204 -7.28 1.75 -11.20
C ASP A 204 -7.02 2.69 -12.39
N ASP A 205 -8.07 3.11 -13.11
CA ASP A 205 -7.94 4.05 -14.24
C ASP A 205 -7.44 5.43 -13.79
N GLU A 206 -7.95 5.95 -12.67
CA GLU A 206 -7.51 7.22 -12.11
C GLU A 206 -6.05 7.18 -11.62
N ALA A 207 -5.64 6.06 -11.05
CA ALA A 207 -4.25 5.86 -10.64
C ALA A 207 -3.31 5.79 -11.86
N LEU A 208 -3.71 5.10 -12.94
CA LEU A 208 -2.96 5.04 -14.19
C LEU A 208 -2.84 6.43 -14.86
N GLU A 209 -3.91 7.22 -14.87
CA GLU A 209 -3.88 8.59 -15.38
C GLU A 209 -2.89 9.45 -14.59
N ALA A 210 -2.93 9.38 -13.27
CA ALA A 210 -2.01 10.12 -12.40
C ALA A 210 -0.55 9.66 -12.58
N PHE A 211 -0.32 8.35 -12.73
CA PHE A 211 0.98 7.79 -13.06
C PHE A 211 1.55 8.42 -14.34
N CYS A 212 0.79 8.39 -15.44
CA CYS A 212 1.21 8.98 -16.72
C CYS A 212 1.40 10.50 -16.62
N SER A 213 0.52 11.18 -15.89
CA SER A 213 0.61 12.65 -15.72
C SER A 213 1.90 13.06 -15.02
N LEU A 214 2.29 12.37 -13.93
CA LEU A 214 3.54 12.68 -13.24
C LEU A 214 4.76 12.40 -14.12
N CYS A 215 4.73 11.31 -14.90
CA CYS A 215 5.79 11.02 -15.86
C CYS A 215 5.97 12.14 -16.89
N HIS A 216 4.87 12.67 -17.42
CA HIS A 216 4.92 13.69 -18.47
C HIS A 216 5.26 15.08 -17.94
N LEU A 217 4.78 15.44 -16.75
CA LEU A 217 4.91 16.79 -16.20
C LEU A 217 6.23 16.97 -15.43
N GLU A 218 6.67 15.93 -14.69
CA GLU A 218 7.81 16.04 -13.77
C GLU A 218 8.98 15.12 -14.13
N GLY A 219 8.81 14.23 -15.13
CA GLY A 219 9.83 13.23 -15.46
C GLY A 219 10.07 12.18 -14.38
N ILE A 220 9.10 12.00 -13.46
CA ILE A 220 9.16 11.06 -12.36
C ILE A 220 8.26 9.87 -12.67
N ILE A 221 8.78 8.65 -12.61
CA ILE A 221 8.01 7.43 -12.72
C ILE A 221 7.63 6.95 -11.31
N PRO A 222 6.38 7.19 -10.84
CA PRO A 222 5.95 6.79 -9.50
C PRO A 222 5.66 5.29 -9.46
N ALA A 223 5.66 4.68 -8.28
CA ALA A 223 5.03 3.37 -8.11
C ALA A 223 3.50 3.49 -8.27
N LEU A 224 2.84 2.44 -8.75
CA LEU A 224 1.37 2.41 -8.89
C LEU A 224 0.67 2.64 -7.55
N GLU A 225 1.28 2.22 -6.45
CA GLU A 225 0.81 2.49 -5.10
C GLU A 225 0.67 3.99 -4.86
N SER A 226 1.76 4.74 -5.03
CA SER A 226 1.79 6.19 -4.79
C SER A 226 1.00 6.99 -5.83
N ALA A 227 0.78 6.44 -7.02
CA ALA A 227 -0.09 7.02 -8.03
C ALA A 227 -1.55 7.18 -7.55
N HIS A 228 -2.03 6.30 -6.64
CA HIS A 228 -3.35 6.47 -6.01
C HIS A 228 -3.41 7.74 -5.14
N ALA A 229 -2.37 7.97 -4.32
CA ALA A 229 -2.29 9.19 -3.51
C ALA A 229 -2.22 10.45 -4.39
N LEU A 230 -1.43 10.39 -5.46
CA LEU A 230 -1.29 11.48 -6.43
C LEU A 230 -2.62 11.77 -7.13
N ALA A 231 -3.35 10.75 -7.58
CA ALA A 231 -4.65 10.91 -8.24
C ALA A 231 -5.65 11.67 -7.35
N TYR A 232 -5.69 11.35 -6.06
CA TYR A 232 -6.51 12.13 -5.13
C TYR A 232 -5.99 13.55 -4.96
N GLY A 233 -4.69 13.76 -4.85
CA GLY A 233 -4.08 15.09 -4.79
C GLY A 233 -4.45 15.95 -6.00
N MET A 234 -4.41 15.38 -7.20
CA MET A 234 -4.82 16.03 -8.45
C MET A 234 -6.31 16.42 -8.46
N LYS A 235 -7.18 15.62 -7.86
CA LYS A 235 -8.61 15.94 -7.71
C LYS A 235 -8.86 17.01 -6.64
N LEU A 236 -8.06 17.03 -5.60
CA LEU A 236 -8.19 17.93 -4.46
C LEU A 236 -7.69 19.35 -4.80
N ALA A 237 -6.49 19.45 -5.35
CA ALA A 237 -5.78 20.72 -5.54
C ALA A 237 -6.60 21.81 -6.27
N PRO A 238 -7.34 21.53 -7.38
CA PRO A 238 -8.14 22.55 -8.05
C PRO A 238 -9.31 23.12 -7.21
N ARG A 239 -9.66 22.45 -6.12
CA ARG A 239 -10.77 22.82 -5.23
C ARG A 239 -10.29 23.54 -3.97
N ARG A 240 -8.97 23.77 -3.87
CA ARG A 240 -8.37 24.39 -2.70
C ARG A 240 -7.82 25.76 -3.00
N PRO A 241 -7.77 26.67 -2.02
CA PRO A 241 -7.04 27.93 -2.12
C PRO A 241 -5.59 27.72 -2.56
N LYS A 242 -5.04 28.68 -3.31
CA LYS A 242 -3.67 28.56 -3.86
C LYS A 242 -2.57 28.69 -2.82
N ASP A 243 -2.88 29.19 -1.65
CA ASP A 243 -1.99 29.36 -0.50
C ASP A 243 -1.95 28.13 0.41
N GLU A 244 -2.86 27.15 0.20
CA GLU A 244 -2.78 25.87 0.91
C GLU A 244 -1.64 25.00 0.37
N THR A 245 -0.92 24.37 1.29
CA THR A 245 0.15 23.40 1.00
C THR A 245 -0.38 21.97 1.06
N ILE A 246 -0.25 21.24 -0.05
CA ILE A 246 -0.63 19.83 -0.15
C ILE A 246 0.63 18.99 -0.30
N VAL A 247 0.86 18.10 0.66
CA VAL A 247 1.95 17.11 0.61
C VAL A 247 1.38 15.76 0.18
N VAL A 248 1.95 15.19 -0.88
CA VAL A 248 1.64 13.83 -1.33
C VAL A 248 2.84 12.93 -1.07
N CYS A 249 2.65 11.85 -0.31
CA CYS A 249 3.68 10.86 -0.06
C CYS A 249 3.94 10.03 -1.32
N LEU A 250 5.01 10.35 -2.05
CA LEU A 250 5.46 9.56 -3.19
C LEU A 250 6.33 8.39 -2.69
N SER A 251 5.67 7.37 -2.18
CA SER A 251 6.25 6.31 -1.34
C SER A 251 7.12 5.30 -2.09
N GLY A 252 7.14 5.33 -3.41
CA GLY A 252 7.94 4.39 -4.19
C GLY A 252 8.13 4.82 -5.65
N ARG A 253 9.19 4.28 -6.25
CA ARG A 253 9.49 4.45 -7.67
C ARG A 253 8.86 3.34 -8.50
N GLY A 254 8.47 3.65 -9.74
CA GLY A 254 7.66 2.79 -10.61
C GLY A 254 8.44 1.96 -11.61
N ASP A 255 9.76 1.88 -11.54
CA ASP A 255 10.55 1.05 -12.46
C ASP A 255 10.15 -0.43 -12.45
N LYS A 256 9.58 -0.91 -11.34
CA LYS A 256 8.99 -2.25 -11.23
C LYS A 256 7.66 -2.39 -11.99
N ASP A 257 6.94 -1.29 -12.23
CA ASP A 257 5.57 -1.26 -12.75
C ASP A 257 5.54 -0.93 -14.25
N VAL A 258 6.64 -0.48 -14.84
CA VAL A 258 6.70 0.02 -16.23
C VAL A 258 6.17 -1.00 -17.23
N GLN A 259 6.55 -2.28 -17.10
CA GLN A 259 6.07 -3.31 -18.02
C GLN A 259 4.56 -3.53 -17.89
N GLN A 260 4.05 -3.64 -16.66
CA GLN A 260 2.62 -3.79 -16.39
C GLN A 260 1.81 -2.61 -16.95
N VAL A 261 2.28 -1.39 -16.74
CA VAL A 261 1.64 -0.17 -17.27
C VAL A 261 1.67 -0.16 -18.80
N ALA A 262 2.77 -0.56 -19.43
CA ALA A 262 2.87 -0.64 -20.89
C ALA A 262 1.83 -1.62 -21.46
N ASP A 263 1.68 -2.80 -20.86
CA ASP A 263 0.71 -3.83 -21.30
C ASP A 263 -0.74 -3.34 -21.16
N ILE A 264 -1.06 -2.65 -20.06
CA ILE A 264 -2.40 -2.08 -19.82
C ILE A 264 -2.70 -0.99 -20.86
N LEU A 265 -1.75 -0.06 -21.10
CA LEU A 265 -1.94 1.02 -22.06
C LEU A 265 -2.09 0.50 -23.49
N ALA A 266 -1.33 -0.54 -23.88
CA ALA A 266 -1.48 -1.21 -25.18
C ALA A 266 -2.88 -1.84 -25.32
N SER A 267 -3.35 -2.57 -24.30
CA SER A 267 -4.67 -3.18 -24.28
C SER A 267 -5.81 -2.16 -24.40
N ASN A 268 -5.67 -1.01 -23.72
CA ASN A 268 -6.66 0.06 -23.76
C ASN A 268 -6.70 0.77 -25.13
N ARG A 269 -5.58 0.90 -25.84
CA ARG A 269 -5.54 1.41 -27.23
C ARG A 269 -6.28 0.49 -28.18
N SER A 270 -5.99 -0.81 -28.14
CA SER A 270 -6.64 -1.80 -29.00
C SER A 270 -8.18 -1.84 -28.83
N ARG A 271 -8.66 -1.66 -27.58
CA ARG A 271 -10.11 -1.57 -27.32
C ARG A 271 -10.76 -0.32 -27.90
N ARG A 272 -10.05 0.82 -27.90
CA ARG A 272 -10.56 2.09 -28.47
C ARG A 272 -10.57 2.10 -30.00
N GLU A 273 -9.68 1.37 -30.63
CA GLU A 273 -9.60 1.24 -32.09
C GLU A 273 -10.62 0.24 -32.65
N SER A 274 -11.22 -0.61 -31.81
CA SER A 274 -12.22 -1.61 -32.18
C SER A 274 -13.67 -1.13 -31.95
N HIS A 275 -13.88 0.08 -31.50
CA HIS A 275 -15.17 0.79 -31.36
C HIS A 275 -15.20 2.07 -32.20
#